data_a1b3bddc5e872e5c010ebd8325fa6ea9
#
_entry.id   a1b3bddc5e872e5c010ebd8325fa6ea9
#
_cell.length_a   1.000
_cell.length_b   1.000
_cell.length_c   1.000
_cell.angle_alpha   90.00
_cell.angle_beta   90.00
_cell.angle_gamma   90.00
#
_symmetry.space_group_name_H-M   'P 1'
#
loop_
_entity.id
_entity.type
_entity.pdbx_description
1 polymer ?
#
loop_
_entity_poly.entity_id
_entity_poly.type
_entity_poly.pdbx_seq_one_letter_code
_entity_poly.pdbx_strand_id
1 'polypeptide(L)'
;SMLFTFTGMVQYKVSANLMSLGALDFGIIIDGAVVIVENCVRRLAHAQAHHGRPLTRVERFHEVFLASQESRRPLLYGQLIIMVVYLPIFALTGVEGKMFHPMAFTVVAALVGAMILSVTFIPAAVALFIGNRVSEKENFLLGHAKRLYAPMLDRVMSAKALVLTIAAVAVILCGVIA
;
A
#
# COMPACT_ATOMS: atom_id res chain seq x y z
N SER A 1 13.21 -1.72 2.10
CA SER A 1 12.94 -2.72 1.05
C SER A 1 13.88 -2.54 -0.14
N MET A 2 14.04 -1.34 -0.71
CA MET A 2 14.90 -1.07 -1.88
C MET A 2 16.34 -1.52 -1.70
N LEU A 3 17.00 -1.11 -0.62
CA LEU A 3 18.38 -1.55 -0.34
C LEU A 3 18.49 -3.08 -0.28
N PHE A 4 17.52 -3.74 0.32
CA PHE A 4 17.45 -5.20 0.38
C PHE A 4 17.33 -5.80 -1.04
N THR A 5 16.47 -5.23 -1.89
CA THR A 5 16.30 -5.68 -3.28
C THR A 5 17.59 -5.46 -4.09
N PHE A 6 18.21 -4.29 -3.98
CA PHE A 6 19.49 -4.00 -4.65
C PHE A 6 20.61 -4.95 -4.22
N THR A 7 20.72 -5.21 -2.91
CA THR A 7 21.72 -6.17 -2.40
C THR A 7 21.47 -7.57 -2.97
N GLY A 8 20.22 -8.01 -3.02
CA GLY A 8 19.83 -9.27 -3.64
C GLY A 8 20.18 -9.32 -5.14
N MET A 9 19.86 -8.27 -5.89
CA MET A 9 20.18 -8.18 -7.32
C MET A 9 21.70 -8.28 -7.60
N VAL A 10 22.51 -7.57 -6.82
CA VAL A 10 23.97 -7.61 -6.93
C VAL A 10 24.49 -9.00 -6.61
N GLN A 11 24.00 -9.63 -5.55
CA GLN A 11 24.45 -10.94 -5.11
C GLN A 11 24.08 -12.06 -6.09
N TYR A 12 22.91 -11.98 -6.71
CA TYR A 12 22.43 -12.95 -7.70
C TYR A 12 22.75 -12.55 -9.16
N LYS A 13 23.54 -11.48 -9.38
CA LYS A 13 23.95 -10.98 -10.69
C LYS A 13 22.77 -10.75 -11.66
N VAL A 14 21.66 -10.25 -11.15
CA VAL A 14 20.47 -9.93 -11.92
C VAL A 14 20.68 -8.65 -12.72
N SER A 15 20.38 -8.68 -14.02
CA SER A 15 20.60 -7.53 -14.92
C SER A 15 19.75 -6.32 -14.54
N ALA A 16 20.39 -5.15 -14.48
CA ALA A 16 19.74 -3.88 -14.13
C ALA A 16 18.77 -3.36 -15.22
N ASN A 17 18.79 -3.90 -16.44
CA ASN A 17 17.91 -3.45 -17.52
C ASN A 17 16.43 -3.71 -17.26
N LEU A 18 16.10 -4.63 -16.34
CA LEU A 18 14.74 -4.95 -15.90
C LEU A 18 14.28 -4.08 -14.73
N MET A 19 15.12 -3.16 -14.23
CA MET A 19 14.76 -2.23 -13.15
C MET A 19 13.60 -1.31 -13.51
N SER A 20 13.44 -0.95 -14.79
CA SER A 20 12.35 -0.09 -15.23
C SER A 20 10.97 -0.75 -15.05
N LEU A 21 10.89 -2.07 -15.19
CA LEU A 21 9.68 -2.83 -14.92
C LEU A 21 9.46 -3.03 -13.42
N GLY A 22 10.53 -3.22 -12.63
CA GLY A 22 10.44 -3.27 -11.16
C GLY A 22 10.10 -1.92 -10.51
N ALA A 23 10.39 -0.80 -11.18
CA ALA A 23 10.03 0.52 -10.70
C ALA A 23 8.50 0.77 -10.71
N LEU A 24 7.75 0.07 -11.57
CA LEU A 24 6.28 0.12 -11.58
C LEU A 24 5.67 -0.50 -10.31
N ASP A 25 6.36 -1.45 -9.69
CA ASP A 25 5.90 -2.09 -8.46
C ASP A 25 6.24 -1.28 -7.19
N PHE A 26 6.88 -0.12 -7.36
CA PHE A 26 7.26 0.76 -6.24
C PHE A 26 6.05 1.20 -5.42
N GLY A 27 4.93 1.49 -6.08
CA GLY A 27 3.67 1.82 -5.44
C GLY A 27 3.18 0.70 -4.53
N ILE A 28 3.15 -0.52 -5.04
CA ILE A 28 2.67 -1.71 -4.31
C ILE A 28 3.52 -2.01 -3.07
N ILE A 29 4.84 -1.79 -3.16
CA ILE A 29 5.78 -1.98 -2.05
C ILE A 29 5.55 -0.95 -0.93
N ILE A 30 5.25 0.30 -1.32
CA ILE A 30 5.04 1.41 -0.36
C ILE A 30 3.67 1.34 0.30
N ASP A 31 2.64 0.90 -0.42
CA ASP A 31 1.25 0.85 0.07
C ASP A 31 1.13 0.14 1.41
N GLY A 32 1.84 -0.95 1.60
CA GLY A 32 1.84 -1.66 2.86
C GLY A 32 2.31 -0.82 4.06
N ALA A 33 3.31 0.00 3.87
CA ALA A 33 3.81 0.91 4.90
C ALA A 33 2.84 2.07 5.15
N VAL A 34 2.29 2.65 4.08
CA VAL A 34 1.33 3.77 4.14
C VAL A 34 0.08 3.38 4.91
N VAL A 35 -0.52 2.23 4.60
CA VAL A 35 -1.73 1.72 5.28
C VAL A 35 -1.51 1.54 6.79
N ILE A 36 -0.35 0.99 7.20
CA ILE A 36 -0.05 0.83 8.63
C ILE A 36 0.13 2.18 9.31
N VAL A 37 0.90 3.09 8.70
CA VAL A 37 1.14 4.44 9.25
C VAL A 37 -0.16 5.21 9.38
N GLU A 38 -1.00 5.20 8.33
CA GLU A 38 -2.31 5.87 8.34
C GLU A 38 -3.21 5.33 9.46
N ASN A 39 -3.34 4.01 9.59
CA ASN A 39 -4.16 3.42 10.65
C ASN A 39 -3.60 3.73 12.05
N CYS A 40 -2.28 3.72 12.23
CA CYS A 40 -1.66 4.11 13.49
C CYS A 40 -1.94 5.58 13.84
N VAL A 41 -1.78 6.49 12.87
CA VAL A 41 -2.04 7.93 13.06
C VAL A 41 -3.51 8.16 13.40
N ARG A 42 -4.42 7.56 12.65
CA ARG A 42 -5.87 7.66 12.89
C ARG A 42 -6.26 7.16 14.28
N ARG A 43 -5.73 6.01 14.69
CA ARG A 43 -6.04 5.42 15.99
C ARG A 43 -5.44 6.24 17.14
N LEU A 44 -4.23 6.74 17.01
CA LEU A 44 -3.61 7.65 17.97
C LEU A 44 -4.40 8.96 18.14
N ALA A 45 -4.85 9.55 17.04
CA ALA A 45 -5.66 10.75 17.07
C ALA A 45 -7.01 10.52 17.75
N HIS A 46 -7.67 9.40 17.45
CA HIS A 46 -8.92 9.00 18.10
C HIS A 46 -8.74 8.76 19.61
N ALA A 47 -7.67 8.06 20.01
CA ALA A 47 -7.37 7.82 21.42
C ALA A 47 -7.07 9.14 22.17
N GLN A 48 -6.35 10.08 21.54
CA GLN A 48 -6.12 11.41 22.13
C GLN A 48 -7.41 12.21 22.30
N ALA A 49 -8.30 12.17 21.31
CA ALA A 49 -9.61 12.82 21.39
C ALA A 49 -10.46 12.25 22.54
N HIS A 50 -10.42 10.94 22.74
CA HIS A 50 -11.17 10.27 23.80
C HIS A 50 -10.63 10.58 25.20
N HIS A 51 -9.30 10.64 25.35
CA HIS A 51 -8.68 10.95 26.65
C HIS A 51 -8.60 12.46 26.97
N GLY A 52 -8.81 13.33 26.00
CA GLY A 52 -8.71 14.79 26.16
C GLY A 52 -7.31 15.30 26.55
N ARG A 53 -6.29 14.44 26.52
CA ARG A 53 -4.90 14.71 26.88
C ARG A 53 -3.92 14.00 25.93
N PRO A 54 -2.68 14.49 25.83
CA PRO A 54 -1.66 13.75 25.10
C PRO A 54 -1.41 12.39 25.75
N LEU A 55 -1.30 11.36 24.92
CA LEU A 55 -1.06 9.99 25.34
C LEU A 55 0.33 9.84 25.98
N THR A 56 0.42 9.06 27.05
CA THR A 56 1.70 8.63 27.62
C THR A 56 2.44 7.71 26.64
N ARG A 57 3.75 7.54 26.84
CA ARG A 57 4.55 6.65 25.98
C ARG A 57 3.99 5.22 25.95
N VAL A 58 3.58 4.70 27.08
CA VAL A 58 3.04 3.33 27.22
C VAL A 58 1.71 3.19 26.46
N GLU A 59 0.78 4.13 26.68
CA GLU A 59 -0.51 4.17 25.98
C GLU A 59 -0.31 4.27 24.47
N ARG A 60 0.63 5.10 24.02
CA ARG A 60 0.97 5.23 22.60
C ARG A 60 1.49 3.94 21.99
N PHE A 61 2.44 3.25 22.66
CA PHE A 61 2.95 1.96 22.21
C PHE A 61 1.82 0.93 22.11
N HIS A 62 0.92 0.91 23.07
CA HIS A 62 -0.22 0.00 23.07
C HIS A 62 -1.17 0.26 21.89
N GLU A 63 -1.52 1.53 21.64
CA GLU A 63 -2.40 1.90 20.51
C GLU A 63 -1.76 1.63 19.15
N VAL A 64 -0.46 1.90 19.00
CA VAL A 64 0.29 1.58 17.77
C VAL A 64 0.35 0.06 17.55
N PHE A 65 0.55 -0.72 18.61
CA PHE A 65 0.54 -2.17 18.52
C PHE A 65 -0.81 -2.72 18.05
N LEU A 66 -1.89 -2.26 18.64
CA LEU A 66 -3.26 -2.64 18.25
C LEU A 66 -3.58 -2.23 16.81
N ALA A 67 -3.26 -1.00 16.41
CA ALA A 67 -3.44 -0.52 15.04
C ALA A 67 -2.67 -1.36 14.02
N SER A 68 -1.43 -1.71 14.34
CA SER A 68 -0.58 -2.54 13.49
C SER A 68 -1.11 -3.98 13.37
N GLN A 69 -1.63 -4.54 14.45
CA GLN A 69 -2.22 -5.88 14.47
C GLN A 69 -3.50 -5.94 13.61
N GLU A 70 -4.32 -4.90 13.65
CA GLU A 70 -5.54 -4.78 12.85
C GLU A 70 -5.24 -4.70 11.35
N SER A 71 -4.26 -3.87 10.96
CA SER A 71 -3.88 -3.68 9.56
C SER A 71 -3.07 -4.85 8.97
N ARG A 72 -2.41 -5.65 9.80
CA ARG A 72 -1.49 -6.70 9.37
C ARG A 72 -2.17 -7.78 8.52
N ARG A 73 -3.35 -8.26 8.95
CA ARG A 73 -4.03 -9.36 8.25
C ARG A 73 -4.39 -9.01 6.81
N PRO A 74 -5.17 -7.96 6.50
CA PRO A 74 -5.53 -7.64 5.13
C PRO A 74 -4.30 -7.33 4.27
N LEU A 75 -3.28 -6.71 4.83
CA LEU A 75 -2.05 -6.36 4.15
C LEU A 75 -1.24 -7.61 3.75
N LEU A 76 -1.08 -8.57 4.66
CA LEU A 76 -0.39 -9.84 4.37
C LEU A 76 -1.12 -10.62 3.29
N TYR A 77 -2.45 -10.72 3.36
CA TYR A 77 -3.23 -11.40 2.32
C TYR A 77 -3.09 -10.72 0.96
N GLY A 78 -3.16 -9.39 0.90
CA GLY A 78 -2.99 -8.64 -0.35
C GLY A 78 -1.61 -8.89 -0.99
N GLN A 79 -0.55 -8.79 -0.21
CA GLN A 79 0.81 -9.05 -0.71
C GLN A 79 1.03 -10.51 -1.11
N LEU A 80 0.45 -11.45 -0.36
CA LEU A 80 0.55 -12.88 -0.67
C LEU A 80 -0.16 -13.22 -1.98
N ILE A 81 -1.34 -12.64 -2.25
CA ILE A 81 -2.04 -12.79 -3.52
C ILE A 81 -1.17 -12.30 -4.68
N ILE A 82 -0.54 -11.13 -4.54
CA ILE A 82 0.36 -10.62 -5.58
C ILE A 82 1.52 -11.57 -5.80
N MET A 83 2.17 -12.07 -4.76
CA MET A 83 3.26 -13.05 -4.89
C MET A 83 2.81 -14.32 -5.62
N VAL A 84 1.62 -14.84 -5.32
CA VAL A 84 1.07 -16.04 -5.97
C VAL A 84 0.86 -15.81 -7.47
N VAL A 85 0.44 -14.61 -7.89
CA VAL A 85 0.29 -14.23 -9.30
C VAL A 85 1.63 -14.26 -10.07
N TYR A 86 2.75 -14.01 -9.38
CA TYR A 86 4.08 -14.09 -9.99
C TYR A 86 4.63 -15.53 -10.11
N LEU A 87 4.08 -16.50 -9.37
CA LEU A 87 4.56 -17.89 -9.42
C LEU A 87 4.49 -18.52 -10.82
N PRO A 88 3.42 -18.37 -11.63
CA PRO A 88 3.36 -18.92 -12.97
C PRO A 88 4.47 -18.40 -13.90
N ILE A 89 5.01 -17.21 -13.66
CA ILE A 89 6.10 -16.63 -14.45
C ILE A 89 7.38 -17.47 -14.33
N PHE A 90 7.60 -18.12 -13.20
CA PHE A 90 8.74 -19.03 -13.02
C PHE A 90 8.62 -20.35 -13.81
N ALA A 91 7.43 -20.67 -14.32
CA ALA A 91 7.22 -21.81 -15.19
C ALA A 91 7.49 -21.52 -16.67
N LEU A 92 7.68 -20.24 -17.05
CA LEU A 92 8.01 -19.86 -18.42
C LEU A 92 9.40 -20.41 -18.82
N THR A 93 9.48 -20.93 -20.05
CA THR A 93 10.73 -21.50 -20.60
C THR A 93 11.16 -20.72 -21.84
N GLY A 94 12.37 -21.02 -22.35
CA GLY A 94 12.88 -20.39 -23.55
C GLY A 94 13.35 -18.94 -23.35
N VAL A 95 13.16 -18.10 -24.35
CA VAL A 95 13.63 -16.70 -24.36
C VAL A 95 12.81 -15.86 -23.36
N GLU A 96 11.52 -16.11 -23.29
CA GLU A 96 10.62 -15.42 -22.38
C GLU A 96 10.99 -15.70 -20.91
N GLY A 97 11.24 -16.96 -20.56
CA GLY A 97 11.70 -17.33 -19.23
C GLY A 97 12.98 -16.59 -18.82
N LYS A 98 13.96 -16.48 -19.72
CA LYS A 98 15.22 -15.77 -19.46
C LYS A 98 15.03 -14.28 -19.19
N MET A 99 14.01 -13.67 -19.77
CA MET A 99 13.69 -12.24 -19.57
C MET A 99 12.83 -12.02 -18.31
N PHE A 100 11.84 -12.86 -18.06
CA PHE A 100 10.87 -12.61 -17.00
C PHE A 100 11.24 -13.22 -15.64
N HIS A 101 12.04 -14.29 -15.58
CA HIS A 101 12.50 -14.85 -14.31
C HIS A 101 13.26 -13.86 -13.41
N PRO A 102 14.25 -13.08 -13.94
CA PRO A 102 14.93 -12.08 -13.12
C PRO A 102 13.97 -11.00 -12.59
N MET A 103 13.00 -10.59 -13.42
CA MET A 103 11.97 -9.62 -13.02
C MET A 103 11.09 -10.20 -11.89
N ALA A 104 10.52 -11.39 -12.09
CA ALA A 104 9.66 -12.01 -11.09
C ALA A 104 10.40 -12.24 -9.77
N PHE A 105 11.66 -12.68 -9.83
CA PHE A 105 12.50 -12.84 -8.64
C PHE A 105 12.68 -11.51 -7.89
N THR A 106 12.97 -10.44 -8.62
CA THR A 106 13.19 -9.11 -8.03
C THR A 106 11.92 -8.61 -7.34
N VAL A 107 10.75 -8.75 -7.98
CA VAL A 107 9.46 -8.34 -7.42
C VAL A 107 9.12 -9.14 -6.17
N VAL A 108 9.22 -10.47 -6.24
CA VAL A 108 8.93 -11.35 -5.08
C VAL A 108 9.88 -11.05 -3.93
N ALA A 109 11.18 -10.88 -4.18
CA ALA A 109 12.15 -10.52 -3.14
C ALA A 109 11.84 -9.14 -2.52
N ALA A 110 11.44 -8.16 -3.34
CA ALA A 110 11.05 -6.83 -2.87
C ALA A 110 9.78 -6.88 -2.00
N LEU A 111 8.78 -7.66 -2.42
CA LEU A 111 7.53 -7.85 -1.65
C LEU A 111 7.78 -8.55 -0.32
N VAL A 112 8.60 -9.60 -0.30
CA VAL A 112 9.00 -10.28 0.95
C VAL A 112 9.72 -9.32 1.88
N GLY A 113 10.68 -8.55 1.37
CA GLY A 113 11.39 -7.53 2.14
C GLY A 113 10.45 -6.43 2.66
N ALA A 114 9.53 -5.97 1.84
CA ALA A 114 8.51 -4.98 2.24
C ALA A 114 7.58 -5.54 3.33
N MET A 115 7.15 -6.80 3.20
CA MET A 115 6.30 -7.47 4.17
C MET A 115 6.98 -7.58 5.54
N ILE A 116 8.23 -8.00 5.58
CA ILE A 116 9.01 -8.10 6.83
C ILE A 116 9.17 -6.71 7.46
N LEU A 117 9.56 -5.71 6.68
CA LEU A 117 9.76 -4.34 7.17
C LEU A 117 8.45 -3.68 7.61
N SER A 118 7.34 -3.91 6.92
CA SER A 118 6.04 -3.34 7.29
C SER A 118 5.52 -3.88 8.62
N VAL A 119 5.81 -5.15 8.93
CA VAL A 119 5.37 -5.77 10.18
C VAL A 119 6.30 -5.46 11.35
N THR A 120 7.59 -5.25 11.11
CA THR A 120 8.60 -5.07 12.16
C THR A 120 9.02 -3.61 12.33
N PHE A 121 9.52 -3.01 11.26
CA PHE A 121 10.13 -1.68 11.30
C PHE A 121 9.09 -0.57 11.39
N ILE A 122 8.01 -0.65 10.59
CA ILE A 122 7.03 0.44 10.52
C ILE A 122 6.35 0.70 11.86
N PRO A 123 5.81 -0.28 12.60
CA PRO A 123 5.23 -0.03 13.92
C PRO A 123 6.21 0.58 14.92
N ALA A 124 7.45 0.09 14.90
CA ALA A 124 8.50 0.60 15.78
C ALA A 124 8.85 2.06 15.43
N ALA A 125 8.98 2.38 14.14
CA ALA A 125 9.23 3.73 13.67
C ALA A 125 8.10 4.69 14.03
N VAL A 126 6.84 4.29 13.80
CA VAL A 126 5.67 5.08 14.18
C VAL A 126 5.66 5.37 15.69
N ALA A 127 5.89 4.35 16.52
CA ALA A 127 5.92 4.51 17.97
C ALA A 127 7.03 5.43 18.47
N LEU A 128 8.17 5.48 17.77
CA LEU A 128 9.32 6.31 18.14
C LEU A 128 9.24 7.74 17.57
N PHE A 129 8.88 7.88 16.29
CA PHE A 129 8.96 9.14 15.56
C PHE A 129 7.69 10.00 15.64
N ILE A 130 6.52 9.40 15.84
CA ILE A 130 5.29 10.19 16.00
C ILE A 130 5.30 10.83 17.39
N GLY A 131 5.26 12.17 17.42
CA GLY A 131 5.29 12.97 18.63
C GLY A 131 4.04 12.80 19.51
N ASN A 132 4.08 13.41 20.71
CA ASN A 132 3.03 13.31 21.73
C ASN A 132 1.71 13.99 21.32
N ARG A 133 1.69 14.82 20.29
CA ARG A 133 0.50 15.48 19.78
C ARG A 133 0.28 15.08 18.33
N VAL A 134 -0.62 14.16 18.12
CA VAL A 134 -1.13 13.84 16.79
C VAL A 134 -2.37 14.70 16.60
N SER A 135 -2.26 15.74 15.79
CA SER A 135 -3.40 16.59 15.44
C SER A 135 -3.97 16.12 14.11
N GLU A 136 -5.22 15.69 14.12
CA GLU A 136 -6.03 15.58 12.90
C GLU A 136 -6.44 16.98 12.38
N LYS A 137 -5.51 17.94 12.37
CA LYS A 137 -5.78 19.15 11.60
C LYS A 137 -5.89 18.70 10.14
N GLU A 138 -7.12 18.61 9.66
CA GLU A 138 -7.37 18.41 8.24
C GLU A 138 -6.52 19.42 7.49
N ASN A 139 -5.58 18.90 6.72
CA ASN A 139 -4.73 19.73 5.89
C ASN A 139 -5.68 20.57 5.02
N PHE A 140 -5.46 21.88 4.93
CA PHE A 140 -6.31 22.80 4.14
C PHE A 140 -6.63 22.23 2.75
N LEU A 141 -5.66 21.56 2.14
CA LEU A 141 -5.81 20.85 0.86
C LEU A 141 -6.85 19.71 0.96
N LEU A 142 -6.79 18.93 2.02
CA LEU A 142 -7.68 17.78 2.23
C LEU A 142 -9.11 18.23 2.51
N GLY A 143 -9.28 19.31 3.28
CA GLY A 143 -10.58 19.92 3.54
C GLY A 143 -11.21 20.49 2.27
N HIS A 144 -10.40 21.09 1.40
CA HIS A 144 -10.87 21.61 0.11
C HIS A 144 -11.25 20.48 -0.85
N ALA A 145 -10.41 19.43 -0.92
CA ALA A 145 -10.71 18.24 -1.71
C ALA A 145 -11.98 17.53 -1.24
N LYS A 146 -12.19 17.37 0.06
CA LYS A 146 -13.43 16.79 0.62
C LYS A 146 -14.66 17.64 0.25
N ARG A 147 -14.58 18.95 0.34
CA ARG A 147 -15.69 19.86 -0.02
C ARG A 147 -16.07 19.77 -1.50
N LEU A 148 -15.10 19.54 -2.38
CA LEU A 148 -15.37 19.32 -3.80
C LEU A 148 -15.90 17.90 -4.07
N TYR A 149 -15.34 16.91 -3.38
CA TYR A 149 -15.65 15.49 -3.58
C TYR A 149 -17.04 15.12 -3.04
N ALA A 150 -17.41 15.60 -1.85
CA ALA A 150 -18.66 15.23 -1.20
C ALA A 150 -19.91 15.50 -2.09
N PRO A 151 -20.12 16.72 -2.66
CA PRO A 151 -21.29 16.96 -3.50
C PRO A 151 -21.25 16.18 -4.82
N MET A 152 -20.05 15.89 -5.33
CA MET A 152 -19.87 15.05 -6.52
C MET A 152 -20.27 13.60 -6.23
N LEU A 153 -19.87 13.08 -5.09
CA LEU A 153 -20.23 11.74 -4.63
C LEU A 153 -21.74 11.61 -4.43
N ASP A 154 -22.37 12.59 -3.80
CA ASP A 154 -23.82 12.60 -3.59
C ASP A 154 -24.60 12.59 -4.91
N ARG A 155 -24.14 13.34 -5.93
CA ARG A 155 -24.75 13.30 -7.26
C ARG A 155 -24.58 11.97 -7.97
N VAL A 156 -23.39 11.37 -7.88
CA VAL A 156 -23.11 10.06 -8.46
C VAL A 156 -23.94 8.98 -7.76
N MET A 157 -24.06 9.04 -6.44
CA MET A 157 -24.87 8.11 -5.66
C MET A 157 -26.37 8.28 -5.90
N SER A 158 -26.84 9.49 -6.18
CA SER A 158 -28.24 9.74 -6.55
C SER A 158 -28.57 9.26 -7.95
N ALA A 159 -27.61 9.32 -8.88
CA ALA A 159 -27.77 8.95 -10.29
C ALA A 159 -27.21 7.54 -10.60
N LYS A 160 -27.43 6.56 -9.72
CA LYS A 160 -26.87 5.19 -9.83
C LYS A 160 -27.07 4.55 -11.19
N ALA A 161 -28.30 4.66 -11.75
CA ALA A 161 -28.64 4.07 -13.05
C ALA A 161 -27.81 4.70 -14.18
N LEU A 162 -27.66 6.02 -14.18
CA LEU A 162 -26.90 6.75 -15.21
C LEU A 162 -25.42 6.38 -15.16
N VAL A 163 -24.84 6.27 -13.97
CA VAL A 163 -23.43 5.89 -13.79
C VAL A 163 -23.19 4.45 -14.27
N LEU A 164 -24.07 3.52 -13.90
CA LEU A 164 -24.01 2.13 -14.37
C LEU A 164 -24.17 2.02 -15.89
N THR A 165 -25.06 2.82 -16.48
CA THR A 165 -25.24 2.84 -17.93
C THR A 165 -24.00 3.35 -18.65
N ILE A 166 -23.41 4.45 -18.17
CA ILE A 166 -22.15 4.98 -18.74
C ILE A 166 -21.02 3.96 -18.62
N ALA A 167 -20.89 3.32 -17.46
CA ALA A 167 -19.87 2.28 -17.26
C ALA A 167 -20.06 1.08 -18.19
N ALA A 168 -21.31 0.61 -18.35
CA ALA A 168 -21.64 -0.49 -19.26
C ALA A 168 -21.35 -0.13 -20.73
N VAL A 169 -21.73 1.06 -21.15
CA VAL A 169 -21.44 1.56 -22.51
C VAL A 169 -19.93 1.67 -22.74
N ALA A 170 -19.17 2.16 -21.77
CA ALA A 170 -17.71 2.25 -21.87
C ALA A 170 -17.07 0.86 -22.01
N VAL A 171 -17.51 -0.12 -21.24
CA VAL A 171 -17.02 -1.51 -21.34
C VAL A 171 -17.35 -2.13 -22.70
N ILE A 172 -18.59 -1.93 -23.21
CA ILE A 172 -19.00 -2.43 -24.52
C ILE A 172 -18.18 -1.77 -25.64
N LEU A 173 -17.96 -0.46 -25.57
CA LEU A 173 -17.13 0.28 -26.55
C LEU A 173 -15.68 -0.24 -26.54
N CYS A 174 -15.08 -0.44 -25.36
CA CYS A 174 -13.75 -1.01 -25.27
C CYS A 174 -13.69 -2.43 -25.85
N GLY A 175 -14.72 -3.26 -25.62
CA GLY A 175 -14.78 -4.63 -26.16
C GLY A 175 -15.02 -4.69 -27.68
N VAL A 176 -15.61 -3.65 -28.27
CA VAL A 176 -15.82 -3.57 -29.74
C VAL A 176 -14.57 -3.04 -30.47
N ILE A 177 -13.76 -2.21 -29.78
CA ILE A 177 -12.53 -1.61 -30.34
C ILE A 177 -11.32 -2.54 -30.20
N ALA A 178 -11.34 -3.45 -29.21
CA ALA A 178 -10.28 -4.43 -28.96
C ALA A 178 -10.39 -5.65 -29.89
#